data_5ccb603f8eec8a5cdb44426a53f2b5fb
#
_entry.id   5ccb603f8eec8a5cdb44426a53f2b5fb
#
_cell.length_a   1.000
_cell.length_b   1.000
_cell.length_c   1.000
_cell.angle_alpha   90.00
_cell.angle_beta   90.00
_cell.angle_gamma   90.00
#
_symmetry.space_group_name_H-M   'P 1'
#
loop_
_entity.id
_entity.type
_entity.pdbx_description
1 polymer ?
#
loop_
_entity_poly.entity_id
_entity_poly.type
_entity_poly.pdbx_seq_one_letter_code
_entity_poly.pdbx_strand_id
1 'polypeptide(L)'
;WLAIVRGQEKPAGDMSWQEYAFRRSTEANPFPAMMGRVCPAPCQDGCNRNEVEDFVGINAVEQFIGDTALENNYQFEAGPDTGKKVAVIGGGPAGMAATFQLRRKGHSVAVFESQPELGGMMRYGIPNYRIPRDKLAGEIQRIVDMGKVEVHTNTRVGEDITVEALERDYDAIL
;
A
#
# COMPACT_ATOMS: atom_id res chain seq x y z
N TRP A 1 14.62 -1.54 6.70
CA TRP A 1 14.07 -0.41 7.45
C TRP A 1 14.36 -0.52 8.97
N LEU A 2 14.37 -1.71 9.59
CA LEU A 2 14.73 -1.85 11.02
C LEU A 2 16.12 -1.30 11.34
N ALA A 3 17.12 -1.54 10.48
CA ALA A 3 18.47 -0.97 10.64
C ALA A 3 18.47 0.57 10.62
N ILE A 4 17.60 1.16 9.80
CA ILE A 4 17.43 2.62 9.73
C ILE A 4 16.87 3.17 11.05
N VAL A 5 15.80 2.55 11.57
CA VAL A 5 15.17 2.96 12.83
C VAL A 5 16.16 2.84 14.00
N ARG A 6 17.06 1.87 13.99
CA ARG A 6 18.14 1.69 14.96
C ARG A 6 19.34 2.62 14.76
N GLY A 7 19.34 3.47 13.73
CA GLY A 7 20.45 4.37 13.39
C GLY A 7 21.67 3.68 12.83
N GLN A 8 21.58 2.41 12.42
CA GLN A 8 22.68 1.65 11.81
C GLN A 8 22.82 1.93 10.32
N GLU A 9 21.77 2.42 9.67
CA GLU A 9 21.75 2.85 8.27
C GLU A 9 21.16 4.26 8.22
N LYS A 10 21.80 5.15 7.49
CA LYS A 10 21.38 6.55 7.36
C LYS A 10 21.02 6.89 5.92
N PRO A 11 20.04 7.78 5.72
CA PRO A 11 19.74 8.31 4.39
C PRO A 11 20.92 9.10 3.83
N ALA A 12 20.98 9.21 2.51
CA ALA A 12 21.87 10.15 1.85
C ALA A 12 21.22 11.55 1.82
N GLY A 13 22.03 12.60 2.00
CA GLY A 13 21.55 13.99 1.98
C GLY A 13 20.68 14.36 3.20
N ASP A 14 19.74 15.28 2.98
CA ASP A 14 18.94 15.92 4.04
C ASP A 14 17.62 15.19 4.36
N MET A 15 17.40 14.02 3.78
CA MET A 15 16.19 13.22 4.06
C MET A 15 16.15 12.78 5.51
N SER A 16 14.98 12.88 6.15
CA SER A 16 14.80 12.36 7.51
C SER A 16 14.91 10.84 7.55
N TRP A 17 15.37 10.29 8.67
CA TRP A 17 15.44 8.83 8.82
C TRP A 17 14.06 8.18 8.79
N GLN A 18 13.00 8.89 9.22
CA GLN A 18 11.62 8.43 9.18
C GLN A 18 11.13 8.27 7.73
N GLU A 19 11.38 9.27 6.90
CA GLU A 19 11.05 9.21 5.48
C GLU A 19 11.83 8.10 4.77
N TYR A 20 13.12 7.98 5.06
CA TYR A 20 13.94 6.91 4.52
C TYR A 20 13.45 5.52 4.93
N ALA A 21 13.10 5.33 6.20
CA ALA A 21 12.50 4.09 6.69
C ALA A 21 11.16 3.79 5.99
N PHE A 22 10.31 4.80 5.79
CA PHE A 22 9.07 4.69 5.04
C PHE A 22 9.32 4.24 3.59
N ARG A 23 10.20 4.91 2.87
CA ARG A 23 10.54 4.57 1.47
C ARG A 23 11.05 3.13 1.35
N ARG A 24 11.90 2.69 2.29
CA ARG A 24 12.43 1.33 2.32
C ARG A 24 11.41 0.27 2.71
N SER A 25 10.53 0.54 3.68
CA SER A 25 9.49 -0.40 4.10
C SER A 25 8.43 -0.60 3.01
N THR A 26 8.10 0.47 2.31
CA THR A 26 7.05 0.45 1.26
C THR A 26 7.51 -0.10 -0.08
N GLU A 27 8.77 -0.44 -0.26
CA GLU A 27 9.21 -1.19 -1.46
C GLU A 27 8.42 -2.49 -1.65
N ALA A 28 8.06 -3.15 -0.54
CA ALA A 28 7.30 -4.40 -0.55
C ALA A 28 5.83 -4.22 -0.14
N ASN A 29 5.55 -3.33 0.84
CA ASN A 29 4.22 -3.16 1.42
C ASN A 29 3.80 -1.69 1.41
N PRO A 30 2.81 -1.28 0.58
CA PRO A 30 2.36 0.11 0.52
C PRO A 30 1.44 0.52 1.68
N PHE A 31 1.12 -0.39 2.61
CA PHE A 31 0.20 -0.19 3.74
C PHE A 31 0.84 -0.40 5.12
N PRO A 32 1.95 0.29 5.44
CA PRO A 32 2.65 0.04 6.71
C PRO A 32 1.80 0.39 7.93
N ALA A 33 0.96 1.44 7.89
CA ALA A 33 0.07 1.77 9.00
C ALA A 33 -1.00 0.70 9.22
N MET A 34 -1.56 0.13 8.15
CA MET A 34 -2.59 -0.91 8.26
C MET A 34 -1.98 -2.25 8.65
N MET A 35 -0.91 -2.68 7.98
CA MET A 35 -0.27 -3.98 8.24
C MET A 35 0.35 -4.04 9.62
N GLY A 36 0.95 -2.97 10.11
CA GLY A 36 1.45 -2.87 11.48
C GLY A 36 0.37 -3.01 12.56
N ARG A 37 -0.92 -2.84 12.20
CA ARG A 37 -2.06 -3.02 13.11
C ARG A 37 -2.69 -4.41 13.05
N VAL A 38 -2.65 -5.09 11.91
CA VAL A 38 -3.45 -6.30 11.69
C VAL A 38 -2.63 -7.56 11.45
N CYS A 39 -1.38 -7.44 11.04
CA CYS A 39 -0.51 -8.59 10.86
C CYS A 39 -0.33 -9.34 12.19
N PRO A 40 -0.49 -10.68 12.23
CA PRO A 40 -0.26 -11.47 13.44
C PRO A 40 1.22 -11.59 13.83
N ALA A 41 2.12 -11.05 13.02
CA ALA A 41 3.57 -10.96 13.24
C ALA A 41 4.28 -12.29 13.57
N PRO A 42 4.09 -13.38 12.84
CA PRO A 42 4.79 -14.63 13.10
C PRO A 42 6.32 -14.48 13.01
N CYS A 43 6.81 -13.46 12.34
CA CYS A 43 8.22 -13.08 12.30
C CYS A 43 8.76 -12.60 13.66
N GLN A 44 7.91 -12.12 14.56
CA GLN A 44 8.30 -11.76 15.92
C GLN A 44 8.46 -13.02 16.77
N ASP A 45 7.52 -13.97 16.68
CA ASP A 45 7.53 -15.21 17.45
C ASP A 45 8.69 -16.11 17.06
N GLY A 46 9.00 -16.21 15.76
CA GLY A 46 10.09 -17.01 15.21
C GLY A 46 11.45 -16.29 15.13
N CYS A 47 11.61 -15.15 15.78
CA CYS A 47 12.85 -14.38 15.69
C CYS A 47 13.96 -15.01 16.54
N ASN A 48 15.13 -15.31 15.94
CA ASN A 48 16.30 -15.82 16.66
C ASN A 48 16.77 -14.88 17.78
N ARG A 49 16.41 -13.61 17.70
CA ARG A 49 16.73 -12.62 18.72
C ARG A 49 16.06 -12.91 20.08
N ASN A 50 14.95 -13.64 20.08
CA ASN A 50 14.21 -14.04 21.27
C ASN A 50 15.02 -14.90 22.24
N GLU A 51 16.15 -15.47 21.80
CA GLU A 51 17.05 -16.25 22.64
C GLU A 51 17.99 -15.36 23.51
N VAL A 52 18.11 -14.09 23.17
CA VAL A 52 19.08 -13.16 23.83
C VAL A 52 18.45 -11.92 24.43
N GLU A 53 17.26 -11.54 23.98
CA GLU A 53 16.50 -10.39 24.49
C GLU A 53 15.01 -10.56 24.19
N ASP A 54 14.17 -9.67 24.69
CA ASP A 54 12.75 -9.61 24.32
C ASP A 54 12.57 -9.46 22.79
N PHE A 55 11.42 -9.91 22.28
CA PHE A 55 11.13 -9.91 20.85
C PHE A 55 11.33 -8.53 20.19
N VAL A 56 11.72 -8.54 18.92
CA VAL A 56 11.79 -7.31 18.11
C VAL A 56 10.39 -6.89 17.71
N GLY A 57 9.91 -5.74 18.16
CA GLY A 57 8.56 -5.20 17.89
C GLY A 57 8.38 -4.74 16.45
N ILE A 58 8.46 -5.66 15.48
CA ILE A 58 8.43 -5.37 14.04
C ILE A 58 7.12 -4.66 13.66
N ASN A 59 5.98 -5.16 14.15
CA ASN A 59 4.67 -4.55 13.86
C ASN A 59 4.54 -3.15 14.44
N ALA A 60 5.00 -2.94 15.67
CA ALA A 60 4.94 -1.62 16.29
C ALA A 60 5.79 -0.60 15.53
N VAL A 61 6.97 -1.03 15.05
CA VAL A 61 7.84 -0.17 14.23
C VAL A 61 7.24 0.07 12.85
N GLU A 62 6.64 -0.92 12.22
CA GLU A 62 5.95 -0.76 10.93
C GLU A 62 4.76 0.20 11.05
N GLN A 63 3.94 0.04 12.09
CA GLN A 63 2.85 0.96 12.41
C GLN A 63 3.35 2.38 12.61
N PHE A 64 4.40 2.56 13.41
CA PHE A 64 5.01 3.87 13.64
C PHE A 64 5.48 4.54 12.34
N ILE A 65 6.16 3.79 11.46
CA ILE A 65 6.58 4.29 10.14
C ILE A 65 5.38 4.73 9.32
N GLY A 66 4.33 3.92 9.27
CA GLY A 66 3.11 4.22 8.52
C GLY A 66 2.36 5.43 9.04
N ASP A 67 2.17 5.52 10.37
CA ASP A 67 1.51 6.65 11.01
C ASP A 67 2.31 7.96 10.83
N THR A 68 3.63 7.91 11.04
CA THR A 68 4.52 9.05 10.80
C THR A 68 4.45 9.53 9.34
N ALA A 69 4.36 8.59 8.40
CA ALA A 69 4.24 8.93 6.99
C ALA A 69 2.91 9.62 6.65
N LEU A 70 1.82 9.24 7.32
CA LEU A 70 0.52 9.92 7.18
C LEU A 70 0.56 11.32 7.81
N GLU A 71 1.12 11.47 9.00
CA GLU A 71 1.23 12.74 9.71
C GLU A 71 2.10 13.77 8.97
N ASN A 72 3.17 13.31 8.33
CA ASN A 72 4.09 14.17 7.57
C ASN A 72 3.77 14.22 6.06
N ASN A 73 2.67 13.59 5.63
CA ASN A 73 2.23 13.57 4.23
C ASN A 73 3.32 13.09 3.26
N TYR A 74 4.09 12.05 3.63
CA TYR A 74 5.07 11.46 2.71
C TYR A 74 4.36 10.82 1.53
N GLN A 75 4.86 11.11 0.32
CA GLN A 75 4.24 10.68 -0.93
C GLN A 75 5.03 9.56 -1.61
N PHE A 76 4.34 8.81 -2.46
CA PHE A 76 4.97 7.87 -3.38
C PHE A 76 5.31 8.55 -4.70
N GLU A 77 6.37 8.08 -5.32
CA GLU A 77 6.80 8.53 -6.64
C GLU A 77 6.41 7.52 -7.72
N ALA A 78 5.79 8.02 -8.79
CA ALA A 78 5.52 7.21 -9.96
C ALA A 78 6.79 7.05 -10.81
N GLY A 79 6.91 5.91 -11.48
CA GLY A 79 7.96 5.71 -12.48
C GLY A 79 7.73 6.51 -13.78
N PRO A 80 8.74 6.57 -14.65
CA PRO A 80 8.60 7.17 -15.98
C PRO A 80 7.44 6.55 -16.76
N ASP A 81 6.66 7.39 -17.45
CA ASP A 81 5.50 6.94 -18.20
C ASP A 81 5.87 5.93 -19.29
N THR A 82 5.21 4.81 -19.31
CA THR A 82 5.42 3.74 -20.30
C THR A 82 4.43 3.79 -21.46
N GLY A 83 3.41 4.64 -21.37
CA GLY A 83 2.29 4.67 -22.31
C GLY A 83 1.35 3.46 -22.19
N LYS A 84 1.57 2.53 -21.25
CA LYS A 84 0.75 1.34 -21.04
C LYS A 84 -0.32 1.60 -20.00
N LYS A 85 -1.51 1.02 -20.21
CA LYS A 85 -2.68 1.13 -19.34
C LYS A 85 -3.14 -0.25 -18.87
N VAL A 86 -3.27 -0.44 -17.56
CA VAL A 86 -3.64 -1.72 -16.93
C VAL A 86 -4.96 -1.57 -16.20
N ALA A 87 -5.90 -2.50 -16.44
CA ALA A 87 -7.11 -2.62 -15.63
C ALA A 87 -6.83 -3.50 -14.40
N VAL A 88 -7.23 -3.04 -13.22
CA VAL A 88 -7.15 -3.80 -11.97
C VAL A 88 -8.57 -4.05 -11.46
N ILE A 89 -8.93 -5.33 -11.33
CA ILE A 89 -10.27 -5.75 -10.88
C ILE A 89 -10.24 -5.98 -9.38
N GLY A 90 -10.91 -5.09 -8.65
CA GLY A 90 -10.99 -5.08 -7.19
C GLY A 90 -10.04 -4.06 -6.55
N GLY A 91 -10.61 -3.16 -5.73
CA GLY A 91 -9.90 -2.13 -4.97
C GLY A 91 -9.52 -2.56 -3.55
N GLY A 92 -9.41 -3.87 -3.29
CA GLY A 92 -8.93 -4.42 -2.03
C GLY A 92 -7.41 -4.33 -1.86
N PRO A 93 -6.85 -4.92 -0.79
CA PRO A 93 -5.41 -4.82 -0.50
C PRO A 93 -4.53 -5.31 -1.67
N ALA A 94 -4.91 -6.40 -2.33
CA ALA A 94 -4.16 -6.95 -3.47
C ALA A 94 -4.18 -6.01 -4.68
N GLY A 95 -5.37 -5.52 -5.08
CA GLY A 95 -5.50 -4.62 -6.23
C GLY A 95 -4.82 -3.27 -5.98
N MET A 96 -4.91 -2.72 -4.77
CA MET A 96 -4.23 -1.48 -4.43
C MET A 96 -2.70 -1.65 -4.35
N ALA A 97 -2.21 -2.78 -3.83
CA ALA A 97 -0.78 -3.09 -3.87
C ALA A 97 -0.27 -3.26 -5.31
N ALA A 98 -1.06 -3.90 -6.17
CA ALA A 98 -0.76 -4.01 -7.60
C ALA A 98 -0.74 -2.62 -8.27
N THR A 99 -1.74 -1.78 -7.98
CA THR A 99 -1.81 -0.39 -8.47
C THR A 99 -0.54 0.39 -8.09
N PHE A 100 -0.12 0.30 -6.83
CA PHE A 100 1.13 0.92 -6.36
C PHE A 100 2.34 0.45 -7.18
N GLN A 101 2.53 -0.87 -7.33
CA GLN A 101 3.68 -1.40 -8.07
C GLN A 101 3.64 -1.06 -9.57
N LEU A 102 2.45 -1.08 -10.19
CA LEU A 102 2.26 -0.67 -11.58
C LEU A 102 2.61 0.82 -11.76
N ARG A 103 2.17 1.69 -10.85
CA ARG A 103 2.53 3.11 -10.88
C ARG A 103 4.03 3.34 -10.70
N ARG A 104 4.68 2.63 -9.79
CA ARG A 104 6.16 2.66 -9.65
C ARG A 104 6.88 2.26 -10.93
N LYS A 105 6.27 1.38 -11.74
CA LYS A 105 6.80 0.99 -13.06
C LYS A 105 6.40 1.96 -14.18
N GLY A 106 5.57 2.97 -13.90
CA GLY A 106 5.16 3.99 -14.86
C GLY A 106 3.92 3.67 -15.69
N HIS A 107 3.22 2.56 -15.40
CA HIS A 107 1.98 2.22 -16.11
C HIS A 107 0.81 3.05 -15.58
N SER A 108 -0.10 3.49 -16.45
CA SER A 108 -1.41 4.02 -16.05
C SER A 108 -2.29 2.89 -15.55
N VAL A 109 -3.14 3.15 -14.55
CA VAL A 109 -3.98 2.11 -13.94
C VAL A 109 -5.42 2.60 -13.85
N ALA A 110 -6.37 1.72 -14.17
CA ALA A 110 -7.78 1.90 -13.86
C ALA A 110 -8.22 0.79 -12.89
N VAL A 111 -8.73 1.17 -11.72
CA VAL A 111 -9.21 0.24 -10.69
C VAL A 111 -10.73 0.16 -10.79
N PHE A 112 -11.25 -1.03 -10.95
CA PHE A 112 -12.70 -1.33 -10.98
C PHE A 112 -13.10 -1.99 -9.67
N GLU A 113 -13.91 -1.30 -8.86
CA GLU A 113 -14.36 -1.76 -7.56
C GLU A 113 -15.89 -1.82 -7.50
N SER A 114 -16.43 -2.97 -7.11
CA SER A 114 -17.88 -3.18 -7.01
C SER A 114 -18.52 -2.45 -5.84
N GLN A 115 -17.75 -2.12 -4.81
CA GLN A 115 -18.21 -1.38 -3.63
C GLN A 115 -18.10 0.14 -3.82
N PRO A 116 -18.80 0.94 -3.00
CA PRO A 116 -18.72 2.41 -3.07
C PRO A 116 -17.33 2.98 -2.74
N GLU A 117 -16.49 2.25 -2.02
CA GLU A 117 -15.19 2.72 -1.57
C GLU A 117 -14.12 1.65 -1.73
N LEU A 118 -12.88 2.09 -1.99
CA LEU A 118 -11.70 1.23 -2.00
C LEU A 118 -11.34 0.71 -0.60
N GLY A 119 -10.62 -0.40 -0.55
CA GLY A 119 -10.08 -0.98 0.69
C GLY A 119 -10.48 -2.44 0.93
N GLY A 120 -11.51 -2.93 0.23
CA GLY A 120 -11.93 -4.33 0.30
C GLY A 120 -12.04 -4.85 1.74
N MET A 121 -11.39 -5.98 2.06
CA MET A 121 -11.44 -6.59 3.40
C MET A 121 -10.95 -5.65 4.51
N MET A 122 -9.98 -4.78 4.24
CA MET A 122 -9.51 -3.80 5.24
C MET A 122 -10.63 -2.81 5.64
N ARG A 123 -11.56 -2.50 4.72
CA ARG A 123 -12.67 -1.57 4.97
C ARG A 123 -13.94 -2.28 5.43
N TYR A 124 -14.32 -3.35 4.74
CA TYR A 124 -15.62 -3.98 4.90
C TYR A 124 -15.61 -5.20 5.83
N GLY A 125 -14.45 -5.82 6.06
CA GLY A 125 -14.33 -7.01 6.89
C GLY A 125 -13.71 -6.76 8.27
N ILE A 126 -12.69 -5.89 8.37
CA ILE A 126 -12.00 -5.65 9.64
C ILE A 126 -12.69 -4.49 10.39
N PRO A 127 -12.99 -4.64 11.70
CA PRO A 127 -13.64 -3.59 12.49
C PRO A 127 -12.85 -2.29 12.56
N ASN A 128 -13.57 -1.16 12.61
CA ASN A 128 -12.99 0.19 12.66
C ASN A 128 -12.04 0.43 13.85
N TYR A 129 -12.34 -0.17 15.00
CA TYR A 129 -11.47 -0.03 16.18
C TYR A 129 -10.09 -0.68 15.97
N ARG A 130 -9.96 -1.62 15.04
CA ARG A 130 -8.68 -2.25 14.68
C ARG A 130 -8.01 -1.56 13.48
N ILE A 131 -8.77 -1.14 12.49
CA ILE A 131 -8.32 -0.34 11.35
C ILE A 131 -9.10 0.99 11.33
N PRO A 132 -8.54 2.09 11.86
CA PRO A 132 -9.16 3.41 11.76
C PRO A 132 -9.35 3.81 10.29
N ARG A 133 -10.57 4.23 9.94
CA ARG A 133 -10.96 4.47 8.54
C ARG A 133 -10.27 5.67 7.92
N ASP A 134 -9.94 6.68 8.70
CA ASP A 134 -9.16 7.84 8.28
C ASP A 134 -7.74 7.45 7.85
N LYS A 135 -7.07 6.60 8.63
CA LYS A 135 -5.74 6.11 8.30
C LYS A 135 -5.74 5.20 7.07
N LEU A 136 -6.72 4.30 6.97
CA LEU A 136 -6.91 3.47 5.77
C LEU A 136 -7.14 4.34 4.53
N ALA A 137 -8.03 5.33 4.63
CA ALA A 137 -8.29 6.25 3.53
C ALA A 137 -7.04 7.01 3.13
N GLY A 138 -6.22 7.45 4.09
CA GLY A 138 -4.96 8.15 3.82
C GLY A 138 -3.94 7.28 3.07
N GLU A 139 -3.77 6.01 3.44
CA GLU A 139 -2.86 5.11 2.73
C GLU A 139 -3.34 4.78 1.32
N ILE A 140 -4.65 4.59 1.13
CA ILE A 140 -5.25 4.38 -0.20
C ILE A 140 -5.09 5.64 -1.05
N GLN A 141 -5.40 6.81 -0.50
CA GLN A 141 -5.32 8.08 -1.21
C GLN A 141 -3.89 8.36 -1.69
N ARG A 142 -2.87 8.05 -0.88
CA ARG A 142 -1.46 8.18 -1.26
C ARG A 142 -1.11 7.38 -2.52
N ILE A 143 -1.73 6.21 -2.72
CA ILE A 143 -1.53 5.42 -3.94
C ILE A 143 -2.23 6.09 -5.13
N VAL A 144 -3.44 6.59 -4.93
CA VAL A 144 -4.19 7.32 -5.97
C VAL A 144 -3.47 8.60 -6.38
N ASP A 145 -2.88 9.31 -5.42
CA ASP A 145 -2.14 10.56 -5.62
C ASP A 145 -0.83 10.39 -6.42
N MET A 146 -0.38 9.16 -6.68
CA MET A 146 0.70 8.91 -7.63
C MET A 146 0.37 9.37 -9.07
N GLY A 147 -0.86 9.77 -9.32
CA GLY A 147 -1.37 10.22 -10.63
C GLY A 147 -1.57 9.07 -11.61
N LYS A 148 -2.33 9.31 -12.67
CA LYS A 148 -2.70 8.29 -13.67
C LYS A 148 -3.30 7.02 -13.06
N VAL A 149 -4.07 7.18 -11.98
CA VAL A 149 -4.91 6.16 -11.36
C VAL A 149 -6.35 6.61 -11.51
N GLU A 150 -7.09 5.92 -12.34
CA GLU A 150 -8.54 6.11 -12.49
C GLU A 150 -9.25 5.14 -11.52
N VAL A 151 -10.28 5.60 -10.84
CA VAL A 151 -11.03 4.77 -9.87
C VAL A 151 -12.49 4.73 -10.28
N HIS A 152 -12.98 3.54 -10.56
CA HIS A 152 -14.37 3.25 -10.91
C HIS A 152 -14.99 2.43 -9.78
N THR A 153 -15.62 3.11 -8.83
CA THR A 153 -16.40 2.46 -7.76
C THR A 153 -17.82 2.14 -8.22
N ASN A 154 -18.54 1.31 -7.48
CA ASN A 154 -19.86 0.80 -7.86
C ASN A 154 -19.87 0.18 -9.27
N THR A 155 -18.75 -0.44 -9.66
CA THR A 155 -18.58 -1.01 -11.00
C THR A 155 -18.14 -2.46 -10.87
N ARG A 156 -19.04 -3.38 -11.13
CA ARG A 156 -18.78 -4.83 -11.09
C ARG A 156 -18.41 -5.33 -12.47
N VAL A 157 -17.19 -5.84 -12.61
CA VAL A 157 -16.75 -6.49 -13.85
C VAL A 157 -17.54 -7.79 -14.05
N GLY A 158 -18.05 -7.98 -15.28
CA GLY A 158 -18.95 -9.06 -15.64
C GLY A 158 -20.45 -8.71 -15.57
N GLU A 159 -20.80 -7.58 -14.94
CA GLU A 159 -22.18 -7.06 -14.89
C GLU A 159 -22.26 -5.65 -15.50
N ASP A 160 -21.54 -4.68 -14.95
CA ASP A 160 -21.57 -3.28 -15.40
C ASP A 160 -20.61 -3.02 -16.55
N ILE A 161 -19.50 -3.75 -16.60
CA ILE A 161 -18.51 -3.73 -17.69
C ILE A 161 -18.04 -5.15 -17.97
N THR A 162 -17.93 -5.52 -19.24
CA THR A 162 -17.52 -6.88 -19.63
C THR A 162 -15.99 -7.03 -19.64
N VAL A 163 -15.51 -8.27 -19.52
CA VAL A 163 -14.07 -8.57 -19.63
C VAL A 163 -13.56 -8.25 -21.03
N GLU A 164 -14.35 -8.53 -22.08
CA GLU A 164 -14.00 -8.24 -23.47
C GLU A 164 -13.83 -6.72 -23.72
N ALA A 165 -14.61 -5.88 -23.01
CA ALA A 165 -14.43 -4.44 -23.07
C ALA A 165 -13.09 -4.02 -22.44
N LEU A 166 -12.71 -4.63 -21.33
CA LEU A 166 -11.42 -4.39 -20.69
C LEU A 166 -10.26 -4.90 -21.57
N GLU A 167 -10.38 -6.08 -22.17
CA GLU A 167 -9.36 -6.62 -23.10
C GLU A 167 -9.11 -5.72 -24.30
N ARG A 168 -10.16 -5.03 -24.79
CA ARG A 168 -10.04 -4.09 -25.91
C ARG A 168 -9.38 -2.77 -25.49
N ASP A 169 -9.68 -2.26 -24.30
CA ASP A 169 -9.39 -0.89 -23.89
C ASP A 169 -8.11 -0.78 -23.03
N TYR A 170 -7.54 -1.90 -22.57
CA TYR A 170 -6.35 -1.97 -21.74
C TYR A 170 -5.29 -2.93 -22.29
N ASP A 171 -4.02 -2.63 -22.00
CA ASP A 171 -2.88 -3.49 -22.42
C ASP A 171 -2.78 -4.77 -21.57
N ALA A 172 -3.31 -4.78 -20.37
CA ALA A 172 -3.38 -5.93 -19.48
C ALA A 172 -4.51 -5.79 -18.44
N ILE A 173 -4.96 -6.93 -17.92
CA ILE A 173 -5.95 -7.03 -16.85
C ILE A 173 -5.34 -7.83 -15.70
N LEU A 174 -5.58 -7.41 -14.46
CA LEU A 174 -5.16 -8.06 -13.24
C LEU A 174 -6.35 -8.29 -12.31
#